data_8f6a4a7b58488e3c255d5163dab60101
#
_entry.id   8f6a4a7b58488e3c255d5163dab60101
#
_cell.length_a   1.000
_cell.length_b   1.000
_cell.length_c   1.000
_cell.angle_alpha   90.00
_cell.angle_beta   90.00
_cell.angle_gamma   90.00
#
_symmetry.space_group_name_H-M   'P 1'
#
loop_
_entity.id
_entity.type
_entity.pdbx_description
1 polymer ?
#
loop_
_entity_poly.entity_id
_entity_poly.type
_entity_poly.pdbx_seq_one_letter_code
_entity_poly.pdbx_strand_id
1 'polypeptide(L)' 'MISNRRPPLTPLAQEALDALVNALPSEGELTYEHAYAILKDHEDLEQPAAEDIIEQLYMRGHLYEVEGKLRLTDYESA' A
#
# COMPACT_ATOMS: atom_id res chain seq x y z
N MET A 1 -17.71 23.20 2.50
CA MET A 1 -17.28 22.78 2.64
C MET A 1 -16.68 22.17 2.04
N ILE A 2 -16.09 21.94 1.81
CA ILE A 2 -15.58 21.41 1.28
C ILE A 2 -14.81 20.68 1.42
N SER A 3 -14.71 20.11 1.22
CA SER A 3 -13.92 19.29 1.58
C SER A 3 -12.94 18.94 0.69
N ASN A 4 -11.84 18.97 0.89
CA ASN A 4 -10.90 18.64 0.09
C ASN A 4 -10.33 17.39 0.41
N ARG A 5 -10.88 16.50 1.15
CA ARG A 5 -10.31 15.36 1.44
C ARG A 5 -10.28 14.44 0.36
N ARG A 6 -9.33 13.55 0.21
CA ARG A 6 -9.31 12.55 -0.77
C ARG A 6 -10.40 11.59 -0.52
N PRO A 7 -10.93 10.91 -1.50
CA PRO A 7 -11.93 9.90 -1.28
C PRO A 7 -11.36 8.80 -0.41
N PRO A 8 -12.17 8.15 0.40
CA PRO A 8 -11.65 7.07 1.22
C PRO A 8 -11.25 5.89 0.38
N LEU A 9 -10.33 5.10 0.86
CA LEU A 9 -9.95 3.87 0.18
C LEU A 9 -11.10 2.88 0.28
N THR A 10 -11.18 1.99 -0.69
CA THR A 10 -12.13 0.90 -0.59
C THR A 10 -11.72 0.04 0.60
N PRO A 11 -12.63 -0.76 1.14
CA PRO A 11 -12.27 -1.62 2.26
C PRO A 11 -11.12 -2.56 1.94
N LEU A 12 -11.08 -3.10 0.72
CA LEU A 12 -10.00 -3.99 0.35
C LEU A 12 -8.68 -3.24 0.31
N ALA A 13 -8.68 -2.04 -0.25
CA ALA A 13 -7.45 -1.27 -0.33
C ALA A 13 -6.96 -0.89 1.07
N GLN A 14 -7.90 -0.60 1.97
CA GLN A 14 -7.51 -0.25 3.33
C GLN A 14 -6.92 -1.46 4.03
N GLU A 15 -7.50 -2.65 3.85
CA GLU A 15 -6.96 -3.84 4.47
C GLU A 15 -5.60 -4.17 3.90
N ALA A 16 -5.43 -3.97 2.60
CA ALA A 16 -4.15 -4.21 1.97
C ALA A 16 -3.08 -3.27 2.52
N LEU A 17 -3.45 -2.01 2.68
CA LEU A 17 -2.52 -1.04 3.23
C LEU A 17 -2.11 -1.44 4.64
N ASP A 18 -3.06 -1.87 5.45
CA ASP A 18 -2.75 -2.28 6.80
C ASP A 18 -1.82 -3.50 6.80
N ALA A 19 -2.02 -4.43 5.89
CA ALA A 19 -1.15 -5.59 5.79
C ALA A 19 0.27 -5.18 5.43
N LEU A 20 0.41 -4.23 4.51
CA LEU A 20 1.72 -3.76 4.12
C LEU A 20 2.41 -3.04 5.28
N VAL A 21 1.67 -2.24 6.01
CA VAL A 21 2.23 -1.52 7.14
C VAL A 21 2.72 -2.51 8.19
N ASN A 22 1.91 -3.52 8.48
CA ASN A 22 2.28 -4.46 9.51
C ASN A 22 3.47 -5.32 9.13
N ALA A 23 3.70 -5.52 7.85
CA ALA A 23 4.79 -6.36 7.39
C ALA A 23 6.02 -5.57 6.97
N LEU A 24 5.99 -4.25 7.14
CA LEU A 24 7.07 -3.41 6.67
C LEU A 24 8.35 -3.73 7.38
N PRO A 25 9.42 -3.97 6.65
CA PRO A 25 10.69 -4.23 7.30
C PRO A 25 11.23 -3.00 8.00
N SER A 26 12.20 -3.19 8.87
CA SER A 26 12.73 -2.08 9.61
C SER A 26 13.36 -1.04 8.72
N GLU A 27 13.82 -1.40 7.52
CA GLU A 27 14.35 -0.39 6.63
C GLU A 27 13.30 0.49 6.06
N GLY A 28 12.04 0.10 6.16
CA GLY A 28 10.95 0.91 5.64
C GLY A 28 10.75 0.78 4.15
N GLU A 29 11.32 -0.23 3.52
CA GLU A 29 11.19 -0.43 2.09
C GLU A 29 10.67 -1.80 1.77
N LEU A 30 9.89 -1.92 0.69
CA LEU A 30 9.41 -3.19 0.21
C LEU A 30 9.70 -3.30 -1.26
N THR A 31 10.21 -4.44 -1.68
CA THR A 31 10.28 -4.68 -3.12
C THR A 31 8.87 -4.94 -3.61
N TYR A 32 8.66 -4.77 -4.89
CA TYR A 32 7.35 -5.07 -5.46
C TYR A 32 7.00 -6.54 -5.23
N GLU A 33 7.95 -7.44 -5.39
CA GLU A 33 7.68 -8.85 -5.17
C GLU A 33 7.27 -9.12 -3.74
N HIS A 34 7.92 -8.48 -2.80
CA HIS A 34 7.58 -8.70 -1.40
C HIS A 34 6.17 -8.16 -1.12
N ALA A 35 5.83 -7.01 -1.69
CA ALA A 35 4.51 -6.45 -1.51
C ALA A 35 3.45 -7.38 -2.07
N TYR A 36 3.68 -7.93 -3.26
CA TYR A 36 2.73 -8.86 -3.84
C TYR A 36 2.58 -10.10 -2.97
N ALA A 37 3.68 -10.59 -2.41
CA ALA A 37 3.63 -11.78 -1.55
C ALA A 37 2.82 -11.50 -0.29
N ILE A 38 2.97 -10.31 0.30
CA ILE A 38 2.21 -9.95 1.45
C ILE A 38 0.72 -9.91 1.13
N LEU A 39 0.37 -9.33 -0.01
CA LEU A 39 -1.03 -9.23 -0.37
C LEU A 39 -1.62 -10.58 -0.71
N LYS A 40 -0.85 -11.47 -1.30
CA LYS A 40 -1.35 -12.79 -1.56
C LYS A 40 -1.57 -13.54 -0.25
N ASP A 41 -0.65 -13.41 0.67
CA ASP A 41 -0.72 -14.13 1.90
C ASP A 41 -1.80 -13.62 2.83
N HIS A 42 -1.96 -12.33 2.92
CA HIS A 42 -2.88 -11.76 3.88
C HIS A 42 -4.25 -11.47 3.30
N GLU A 43 -4.32 -11.16 2.01
CA GLU A 43 -5.58 -10.79 1.40
C GLU A 43 -5.99 -11.74 0.30
N ASP A 44 -5.20 -12.78 0.05
CA ASP A 44 -5.53 -13.76 -0.96
C ASP A 44 -5.67 -13.14 -2.33
N LEU A 45 -4.87 -12.15 -2.66
CA LEU A 45 -4.95 -11.49 -3.94
C LEU A 45 -3.99 -12.09 -4.92
N GLU A 46 -4.48 -12.39 -6.11
CA GLU A 46 -3.61 -12.83 -7.17
C GLU A 46 -2.85 -11.63 -7.69
N GLN A 47 -1.81 -11.87 -8.48
CA GLN A 47 -0.94 -10.78 -8.87
C GLN A 47 -1.64 -9.63 -9.58
N PRO A 48 -2.54 -9.86 -10.55
CA PRO A 48 -3.17 -8.71 -11.20
C PRO A 48 -3.96 -7.86 -10.20
N ALA A 49 -4.62 -8.50 -9.24
CA ALA A 49 -5.38 -7.74 -8.27
C ALA A 49 -4.45 -7.02 -7.31
N ALA A 50 -3.33 -7.66 -6.94
CA ALA A 50 -2.37 -7.00 -6.08
C ALA A 50 -1.76 -5.80 -6.77
N GLU A 51 -1.48 -5.91 -8.06
CA GLU A 51 -0.93 -4.78 -8.80
C GLU A 51 -1.91 -3.63 -8.81
N ASP A 52 -3.21 -3.92 -9.01
CA ASP A 52 -4.20 -2.88 -8.99
C ASP A 52 -4.27 -2.20 -7.66
N ILE A 53 -4.22 -2.95 -6.57
CA ILE A 53 -4.30 -2.37 -5.25
C ILE A 53 -3.07 -1.49 -4.98
N ILE A 54 -1.89 -1.96 -5.36
CA ILE A 54 -0.69 -1.17 -5.15
C ILE A 54 -0.76 0.11 -5.96
N GLU A 55 -1.28 0.04 -7.19
CA GLU A 55 -1.42 1.23 -7.98
C GLU A 55 -2.40 2.20 -7.34
N GLN A 56 -3.51 1.72 -6.78
CA GLN A 56 -4.43 2.60 -6.11
C GLN A 56 -3.78 3.29 -4.93
N LEU A 57 -3.01 2.55 -4.13
CA LEU A 57 -2.36 3.14 -2.97
C LEU A 57 -1.32 4.17 -3.41
N TYR A 58 -0.61 3.88 -4.48
CA TYR A 58 0.39 4.79 -5.00
C TYR A 58 -0.29 6.07 -5.51
N MET A 59 -1.34 5.93 -6.28
CA MET A 59 -2.00 7.09 -6.85
C MET A 59 -2.69 7.93 -5.79
N ARG A 60 -3.08 7.33 -4.69
CA ARG A 60 -3.69 8.10 -3.64
C ARG A 60 -2.70 8.62 -2.62
N GLY A 61 -1.41 8.42 -2.86
CA GLY A 61 -0.39 9.01 -2.02
C GLY A 61 -0.01 8.22 -0.78
N HIS A 62 -0.46 6.97 -0.68
CA HIS A 62 -0.10 6.15 0.46
C HIS A 62 1.21 5.41 0.28
N LEU A 63 1.64 5.27 -0.96
CA LEU A 63 2.92 4.63 -1.27
C LEU A 63 3.69 5.53 -2.22
N TYR A 64 5.00 5.44 -2.17
CA TYR A 64 5.82 6.09 -3.19
C TYR A 64 7.00 5.17 -3.50
N GLU A 65 7.67 5.45 -4.59
CA GLU A 65 8.73 4.58 -5.04
C GLU A 65 10.05 5.28 -4.96
N VAL A 66 11.09 4.61 -4.45
CA VAL A 66 12.42 5.14 -4.43
C VAL A 66 13.32 4.04 -4.93
N GLU A 67 13.95 4.26 -6.04
CA GLU A 67 14.91 3.32 -6.60
C GLU A 67 14.32 1.93 -6.79
N GLY A 68 13.11 1.88 -7.28
CA GLY A 68 12.48 0.63 -7.59
C GLY A 68 11.85 -0.09 -6.41
N LYS A 69 11.87 0.55 -5.24
CA LYS A 69 11.27 -0.06 -4.07
C LYS A 69 10.17 0.81 -3.53
N LEU A 70 9.19 0.19 -2.91
CA LEU A 70 8.07 0.93 -2.38
C LEU A 70 8.32 1.34 -0.95
N ARG A 71 7.89 2.54 -0.62
CA ARG A 71 7.94 3.04 0.74
C ARG A 71 6.57 3.56 1.09
N LEU A 72 6.22 3.46 2.35
CA LEU A 72 4.93 3.98 2.78
C LEU A 72 5.07 5.43 3.15
N THR A 73 4.09 6.21 2.73
CA THR A 73 4.06 7.60 3.08
C THR A 73 3.83 7.66 4.56
N ASP A 74 4.39 8.69 5.16
CA ASP A 74 4.39 8.92 6.54
C ASP A 74 3.23 8.47 7.29
N TYR A 75 3.28 7.41 7.99
CA TYR A 75 2.25 7.03 8.71
C TYR A 75 2.26 7.37 10.08
N GLU A 76 3.34 7.60 10.61
CA GLU A 76 3.33 7.89 11.91
C GLU A 76 3.02 9.13 12.17
N SER A 77 2.80 9.84 11.31
CA SER A 77 2.55 11.13 11.56
C SER A 77 1.51 11.28 12.38
N ALA A 78 0.94 10.59 12.61
CA ALA A 78 -0.11 10.86 13.41
C ALA A 78 -0.15 11.88 14.18
#